data_6f3f6528dad34209ade515ef6490c638
#
_entry.id   6f3f6528dad34209ade515ef6490c638
#
_cell.length_a   1.000
_cell.length_b   1.000
_cell.length_c   1.000
_cell.angle_alpha   90.00
_cell.angle_beta   90.00
_cell.angle_gamma   90.00
#
_symmetry.space_group_name_H-M   'P 1'
#
loop_
_entity.id
_entity.type
_entity.pdbx_description
1 polymer ?
#
loop_
_entity_poly.entity_id
_entity_poly.type
_entity_poly.pdbx_seq_one_letter_code
_entity_poly.pdbx_strand_id
1 'polypeptide(L)'
;MVLTALLFLNISKIARHLLLMKPSTTSWLHRLFGFDPQTMTVKKEIIGGLTTFFTLAYILAVNPAILAETGMDYGALFTTTALSAIIATLIMAVYAKLPFVLAPGMGLNAFFAYTIVLLMGYSWQFALTAVFLEGLLFILFTITGLRQKLVDTVPSVMHHAISAGIGLFLAFLGLKSGGVIVDNPATLITLGDLSTPGVGLTIIGLIITSVLLVKNVSGAFLLGILLTALVGIPLGVTSFNGIVSMPPSIAPIFMQFQWGEILSIDMFICVVTLLFTDMFDTIGTVIGVSQRAGMVDEKGNIRNMNKAFMADAIGTTLGAMIGSSTVTTFVESASGISAGGRSGLTSFTAVICFVLALFFAPLFMMIPPQATASVLVLVGLMMTAGISRIDFTNYRTAVPCFICVIMMPFTNSIANGILLGFLTYVVIAVGCGKWKDLGLMSYACLLYTSPSPRD
;
A
#
# COMPACT_ATOMS: atom_id res chain seq x y z
N MET A 1 25.45 -10.21 3.46
CA MET A 1 26.62 -9.63 2.74
C MET A 1 26.94 -10.35 1.44
N VAL A 2 27.05 -11.67 1.38
CA VAL A 2 27.40 -12.39 0.14
C VAL A 2 26.28 -12.31 -0.92
N LEU A 3 25.01 -12.37 -0.52
CA LEU A 3 23.85 -12.28 -1.45
C LEU A 3 23.68 -10.88 -2.04
N THR A 4 23.88 -9.84 -1.24
CA THR A 4 23.91 -8.45 -1.72
C THR A 4 25.09 -8.24 -2.67
N ALA A 5 26.24 -8.84 -2.42
CA ALA A 5 27.41 -8.78 -3.29
C ALA A 5 27.19 -9.52 -4.62
N LEU A 6 26.55 -10.69 -4.62
CA LEU A 6 26.24 -11.46 -5.83
C LEU A 6 25.14 -10.81 -6.67
N LEU A 7 24.10 -10.25 -6.05
CA LEU A 7 23.12 -9.41 -6.73
C LEU A 7 23.78 -8.15 -7.30
N PHE A 8 24.64 -7.48 -6.55
CA PHE A 8 25.40 -6.31 -7.03
C PHE A 8 26.35 -6.67 -8.20
N LEU A 9 27.01 -7.84 -8.18
CA LEU A 9 27.92 -8.26 -9.24
C LEU A 9 27.17 -8.63 -10.54
N ASN A 10 26.04 -9.31 -10.48
CA ASN A 10 25.23 -9.62 -11.66
C ASN A 10 24.50 -8.39 -12.20
N ILE A 11 23.97 -7.53 -11.34
CA ILE A 11 23.36 -6.26 -11.74
C ILE A 11 24.42 -5.33 -12.33
N SER A 12 25.67 -5.32 -11.81
CA SER A 12 26.75 -4.52 -12.38
C SER A 12 27.14 -4.95 -13.80
N LYS A 13 27.05 -6.26 -14.12
CA LYS A 13 27.29 -6.78 -15.48
C LYS A 13 26.16 -6.39 -16.45
N ILE A 14 24.90 -6.49 -16.02
CA ILE A 14 23.74 -6.05 -16.81
C ILE A 14 23.79 -4.52 -16.98
N ALA A 15 24.12 -3.79 -15.93
CA ALA A 15 24.30 -2.32 -15.98
C ALA A 15 25.44 -1.90 -16.90
N ARG A 16 26.59 -2.64 -16.91
CA ARG A 16 27.69 -2.37 -17.86
C ARG A 16 27.27 -2.61 -19.31
N HIS A 17 26.47 -3.64 -19.58
CA HIS A 17 25.99 -3.91 -20.94
C HIS A 17 25.01 -2.83 -21.41
N LEU A 18 24.14 -2.35 -20.52
CA LEU A 18 23.19 -1.25 -20.78
C LEU A 18 23.92 0.12 -20.90
N LEU A 19 25.05 0.33 -20.20
CA LEU A 19 25.85 1.56 -20.22
C LEU A 19 26.67 1.74 -21.53
N LEU A 20 26.90 0.65 -22.29
CA LEU A 20 27.67 0.65 -23.55
C LEU A 20 26.79 0.78 -24.80
N MET A 21 25.49 1.04 -24.65
CA MET A 21 24.56 1.09 -25.78
C MET A 21 24.69 2.37 -26.62
N LYS A 22 24.76 2.22 -27.94
CA LYS A 22 24.92 3.27 -28.96
C LYS A 22 23.66 4.18 -29.12
N PRO A 23 23.76 5.37 -29.77
CA PRO A 23 22.67 6.36 -29.90
C PRO A 23 21.33 5.86 -30.49
N SER A 24 21.33 4.75 -31.24
CA SER A 24 20.11 4.12 -31.76
C SER A 24 19.22 3.50 -30.67
N THR A 25 19.78 3.18 -29.53
CA THR A 25 19.11 2.57 -28.38
C THR A 25 18.34 3.60 -27.53
N THR A 26 18.76 4.86 -27.57
CA THR A 26 18.08 5.96 -26.86
C THR A 26 16.70 6.27 -27.43
N SER A 27 16.48 6.07 -28.72
CA SER A 27 15.16 6.26 -29.37
C SER A 27 14.12 5.23 -28.86
N TRP A 28 14.56 3.98 -28.64
CA TRP A 28 13.69 2.93 -28.10
C TRP A 28 13.33 3.16 -26.61
N LEU A 29 14.30 3.54 -25.78
CA LEU A 29 14.05 3.88 -24.37
C LEU A 29 13.10 5.07 -24.22
N HIS A 30 13.26 6.10 -25.07
CA HIS A 30 12.34 7.23 -25.12
C HIS A 30 10.91 6.78 -25.48
N ARG A 31 10.78 5.93 -26.51
CA ARG A 31 9.46 5.46 -26.99
C ARG A 31 8.75 4.62 -25.93
N LEU A 32 9.42 3.71 -25.26
CA LEU A 32 8.81 2.81 -24.26
C LEU A 32 8.65 3.46 -22.88
N PHE A 33 9.69 4.11 -22.38
CA PHE A 33 9.75 4.54 -20.98
C PHE A 33 9.70 6.06 -20.80
N GLY A 34 9.64 6.85 -21.87
CA GLY A 34 9.70 8.30 -21.78
C GLY A 34 11.08 8.82 -21.32
N PHE A 35 12.13 8.02 -21.48
CA PHE A 35 13.49 8.38 -21.13
C PHE A 35 14.03 9.48 -22.06
N ASP A 36 14.46 10.60 -21.49
CA ASP A 36 15.07 11.71 -22.23
C ASP A 36 16.59 11.75 -21.98
N PRO A 37 17.42 11.42 -22.99
CA PRO A 37 18.88 11.37 -22.82
C PRO A 37 19.53 12.74 -22.59
N GLN A 38 18.80 13.86 -22.81
CA GLN A 38 19.33 15.20 -22.54
C GLN A 38 19.28 15.56 -21.06
N THR A 39 18.27 15.06 -20.35
CA THR A 39 18.00 15.40 -18.94
C THR A 39 18.20 14.23 -17.99
N MET A 40 18.22 12.98 -18.50
CA MET A 40 18.24 11.75 -17.72
C MET A 40 19.46 10.90 -18.06
N THR A 41 19.91 10.07 -17.10
CA THR A 41 20.97 9.08 -17.33
C THR A 41 20.48 7.69 -16.93
N VAL A 42 20.75 6.67 -17.76
CA VAL A 42 20.35 5.27 -17.51
C VAL A 42 20.84 4.81 -16.14
N LYS A 43 22.05 5.20 -15.73
CA LYS A 43 22.59 4.86 -14.41
C LYS A 43 21.72 5.34 -13.26
N LYS A 44 21.23 6.60 -13.31
CA LYS A 44 20.35 7.18 -12.29
C LYS A 44 18.98 6.48 -12.28
N GLU A 45 18.44 6.17 -13.45
CA GLU A 45 17.18 5.43 -13.58
C GLU A 45 17.27 4.04 -12.94
N ILE A 46 18.35 3.30 -13.20
CA ILE A 46 18.59 1.98 -12.61
C ILE A 46 18.78 2.10 -11.09
N ILE A 47 19.60 3.04 -10.62
CA ILE A 47 19.80 3.27 -9.18
C ILE A 47 18.45 3.63 -8.53
N GLY A 48 17.67 4.50 -9.17
CA GLY A 48 16.34 4.88 -8.70
C GLY A 48 15.42 3.68 -8.55
N GLY A 49 15.35 2.81 -9.56
CA GLY A 49 14.51 1.61 -9.52
C GLY A 49 14.95 0.59 -8.46
N LEU A 50 16.26 0.36 -8.32
CA LEU A 50 16.82 -0.45 -7.24
C LEU A 50 16.49 0.12 -5.86
N THR A 51 16.65 1.42 -5.68
CA THR A 51 16.36 2.10 -4.42
C THR A 51 14.87 1.97 -4.07
N THR A 52 13.96 2.20 -5.02
CA THR A 52 12.52 2.02 -4.80
C THR A 52 12.21 0.56 -4.45
N PHE A 53 12.75 -0.41 -5.20
CA PHE A 53 12.50 -1.82 -4.91
C PHE A 53 12.96 -2.19 -3.50
N PHE A 54 14.18 -1.86 -3.10
CA PHE A 54 14.67 -2.20 -1.75
C PHE A 54 13.88 -1.52 -0.64
N THR A 55 13.36 -0.32 -0.88
CA THR A 55 12.51 0.38 0.09
C THR A 55 11.13 -0.26 0.22
N LEU A 56 10.61 -0.84 -0.87
CA LEU A 56 9.26 -1.40 -0.97
C LEU A 56 9.20 -2.92 -0.78
N ALA A 57 10.30 -3.66 -0.96
CA ALA A 57 10.30 -5.13 -1.03
C ALA A 57 9.77 -5.82 0.24
N TYR A 58 9.65 -5.10 1.37
CA TYR A 58 9.00 -5.58 2.57
C TYR A 58 7.54 -6.03 2.33
N ILE A 59 6.87 -5.50 1.28
CA ILE A 59 5.50 -5.86 0.91
C ILE A 59 5.35 -7.35 0.60
N LEU A 60 6.43 -7.97 0.08
CA LEU A 60 6.47 -9.39 -0.25
C LEU A 60 6.37 -10.30 1.01
N ALA A 61 6.65 -9.76 2.18
CA ALA A 61 6.46 -10.44 3.46
C ALA A 61 5.18 -10.01 4.15
N VAL A 62 4.92 -8.70 4.18
CA VAL A 62 3.84 -8.12 4.99
C VAL A 62 2.47 -8.36 4.36
N ASN A 63 2.31 -8.22 3.03
CA ASN A 63 1.02 -8.47 2.39
C ASN A 63 0.55 -9.94 2.54
N PRO A 64 1.38 -10.96 2.26
CA PRO A 64 1.01 -12.34 2.53
C PRO A 64 0.68 -12.59 4.00
N ALA A 65 1.42 -11.99 4.95
CA ALA A 65 1.16 -12.15 6.37
C ALA A 65 -0.22 -11.64 6.79
N ILE A 66 -0.64 -10.48 6.27
CA ILE A 66 -1.95 -9.89 6.58
C ILE A 66 -3.08 -10.73 5.94
N LEU A 67 -2.96 -11.04 4.65
CA LEU A 67 -4.03 -11.73 3.92
C LEU A 67 -4.17 -13.20 4.33
N ALA A 68 -3.09 -13.86 4.76
CA ALA A 68 -3.15 -15.25 5.23
C ALA A 68 -4.01 -15.42 6.49
N GLU A 69 -4.21 -14.37 7.30
CA GLU A 69 -5.14 -14.41 8.45
C GLU A 69 -6.60 -14.66 8.02
N THR A 70 -6.93 -14.44 6.74
CA THR A 70 -8.24 -14.74 6.16
C THR A 70 -8.41 -16.20 5.74
N GLY A 71 -7.38 -17.03 5.89
CA GLY A 71 -7.38 -18.43 5.45
C GLY A 71 -6.91 -18.65 4.00
N MET A 72 -6.42 -17.60 3.32
CA MET A 72 -5.76 -17.72 2.01
C MET A 72 -4.38 -18.38 2.13
N ASP A 73 -3.98 -19.15 1.11
CA ASP A 73 -2.68 -19.82 1.10
C ASP A 73 -1.51 -18.82 1.06
N TYR A 74 -0.62 -18.90 2.05
CA TYR A 74 0.49 -17.96 2.23
C TYR A 74 1.46 -17.96 1.04
N GLY A 75 1.78 -19.14 0.49
CA GLY A 75 2.70 -19.27 -0.64
C GLY A 75 2.10 -18.66 -1.90
N ALA A 76 0.83 -18.95 -2.18
CA ALA A 76 0.12 -18.35 -3.29
C ALA A 76 0.05 -16.81 -3.15
N LEU A 77 -0.20 -16.31 -1.94
CA LEU A 77 -0.23 -14.86 -1.64
C LEU A 77 1.13 -14.19 -1.88
N PHE A 78 2.24 -14.83 -1.54
CA PHE A 78 3.57 -14.31 -1.88
C PHE A 78 3.72 -14.13 -3.39
N THR A 79 3.38 -15.18 -4.16
CA THR A 79 3.50 -15.16 -5.62
C THR A 79 2.57 -14.10 -6.24
N THR A 80 1.31 -14.01 -5.80
CA THR A 80 0.36 -13.04 -6.34
C THR A 80 0.69 -11.61 -5.94
N THR A 81 1.25 -11.38 -4.76
CA THR A 81 1.78 -10.07 -4.35
C THR A 81 2.87 -9.60 -5.31
N ALA A 82 3.84 -10.47 -5.61
CA ALA A 82 4.90 -10.13 -6.55
C ALA A 82 4.36 -9.94 -7.98
N LEU A 83 3.48 -10.83 -8.45
CA LEU A 83 2.91 -10.75 -9.81
C LEU A 83 2.03 -9.50 -9.99
N SER A 84 1.19 -9.15 -9.02
CA SER A 84 0.37 -7.93 -9.09
C SER A 84 1.24 -6.66 -9.13
N ALA A 85 2.30 -6.62 -8.31
CA ALA A 85 3.28 -5.54 -8.35
C ALA A 85 4.01 -5.47 -9.71
N ILE A 86 4.42 -6.61 -10.28
CA ILE A 86 5.03 -6.70 -11.61
C ILE A 86 4.09 -6.16 -12.68
N ILE A 87 2.85 -6.66 -12.74
CA ILE A 87 1.87 -6.28 -13.77
C ILE A 87 1.56 -4.79 -13.70
N ALA A 88 1.17 -4.30 -12.53
CA ALA A 88 0.77 -2.91 -12.35
C ALA A 88 1.94 -1.94 -12.59
N THR A 89 3.12 -2.25 -12.06
CA THR A 89 4.32 -1.43 -12.26
C THR A 89 4.80 -1.47 -13.71
N LEU A 90 4.66 -2.59 -14.41
CA LEU A 90 4.97 -2.67 -15.84
C LEU A 90 4.06 -1.76 -16.67
N ILE A 91 2.75 -1.74 -16.37
CA ILE A 91 1.80 -0.83 -17.01
C ILE A 91 2.19 0.64 -16.69
N MET A 92 2.53 0.94 -15.44
CA MET A 92 3.02 2.26 -15.04
C MET A 92 4.28 2.66 -15.82
N ALA A 93 5.23 1.73 -15.98
CA ALA A 93 6.49 1.96 -16.67
C ALA A 93 6.30 2.27 -18.17
N VAL A 94 5.47 1.48 -18.86
CA VAL A 94 5.35 1.52 -20.32
C VAL A 94 4.23 2.47 -20.78
N TYR A 95 3.09 2.44 -20.10
CA TYR A 95 1.91 3.23 -20.50
C TYR A 95 1.92 4.64 -19.90
N ALA A 96 2.10 4.76 -18.59
CA ALA A 96 2.17 6.06 -17.92
C ALA A 96 3.55 6.71 -18.06
N LYS A 97 4.61 5.91 -18.19
CA LYS A 97 6.02 6.36 -18.32
C LYS A 97 6.49 7.19 -17.12
N LEU A 98 6.07 6.78 -15.95
CA LEU A 98 6.34 7.46 -14.68
C LEU A 98 7.20 6.59 -13.76
N PRO A 99 8.02 7.18 -12.88
CA PRO A 99 8.91 6.46 -11.98
C PRO A 99 8.20 6.01 -10.69
N PHE A 100 6.95 5.56 -10.79
CA PHE A 100 6.20 5.05 -9.66
C PHE A 100 6.11 3.54 -9.67
N VAL A 101 6.22 2.93 -8.50
CA VAL A 101 6.02 1.49 -8.29
C VAL A 101 4.67 1.27 -7.62
N LEU A 102 3.95 0.27 -8.10
CA LEU A 102 2.66 -0.15 -7.59
C LEU A 102 2.79 -1.53 -6.95
N ALA A 103 2.04 -1.72 -5.88
CA ALA A 103 1.93 -3.01 -5.19
C ALA A 103 0.61 -3.04 -4.38
N PRO A 104 0.22 -4.18 -3.78
CA PRO A 104 -0.95 -4.26 -2.92
C PRO A 104 -0.89 -3.27 -1.75
N GLY A 105 -1.92 -2.42 -1.62
CA GLY A 105 -1.95 -1.30 -0.66
C GLY A 105 -2.17 -1.75 0.77
N MET A 106 -1.31 -1.33 1.72
CA MET A 106 -1.38 -1.77 3.12
C MET A 106 -2.71 -1.48 3.80
N GLY A 107 -3.25 -0.27 3.65
CA GLY A 107 -4.53 0.10 4.22
C GLY A 107 -5.69 -0.70 3.64
N LEU A 108 -5.66 -0.95 2.34
CA LEU A 108 -6.67 -1.74 1.62
C LEU A 108 -6.59 -3.22 1.98
N ASN A 109 -5.37 -3.75 2.19
CA ASN A 109 -5.15 -5.11 2.71
C ASN A 109 -5.74 -5.28 4.10
N ALA A 110 -5.55 -4.30 4.97
CA ALA A 110 -6.12 -4.29 6.31
C ALA A 110 -7.65 -4.23 6.27
N PHE A 111 -8.25 -3.45 5.38
CA PHE A 111 -9.69 -3.42 5.18
C PHE A 111 -10.21 -4.75 4.64
N PHE A 112 -9.53 -5.33 3.66
CA PHE A 112 -9.86 -6.66 3.12
C PHE A 112 -9.87 -7.72 4.23
N ALA A 113 -8.76 -7.86 4.97
CA ALA A 113 -8.57 -8.93 5.94
C ALA A 113 -9.38 -8.68 7.23
N TYR A 114 -9.18 -7.54 7.86
CA TYR A 114 -9.70 -7.31 9.21
C TYR A 114 -11.15 -6.83 9.20
N THR A 115 -11.54 -6.00 8.22
CA THR A 115 -12.91 -5.48 8.18
C THR A 115 -13.85 -6.45 7.46
N ILE A 116 -13.58 -6.79 6.19
CA ILE A 116 -14.53 -7.60 5.40
C ILE A 116 -14.54 -9.04 5.89
N VAL A 117 -13.38 -9.68 6.05
CA VAL A 117 -13.34 -11.11 6.37
C VAL A 117 -13.50 -11.35 7.87
N LEU A 118 -12.65 -10.77 8.71
CA LEU A 118 -12.62 -11.13 10.13
C LEU A 118 -13.72 -10.44 10.95
N LEU A 119 -14.07 -9.18 10.68
CA LEU A 119 -15.08 -8.43 11.43
C LEU A 119 -16.49 -8.68 10.90
N MET A 120 -16.70 -8.54 9.56
CA MET A 120 -18.02 -8.74 8.94
C MET A 120 -18.35 -10.21 8.72
N GLY A 121 -17.36 -11.13 8.82
CA GLY A 121 -17.55 -12.58 8.72
C GLY A 121 -17.78 -13.12 7.30
N TYR A 122 -17.44 -12.33 6.27
CA TYR A 122 -17.51 -12.76 4.88
C TYR A 122 -16.30 -13.63 4.49
N SER A 123 -16.46 -14.44 3.47
CA SER A 123 -15.36 -15.21 2.90
C SER A 123 -14.34 -14.28 2.21
N TRP A 124 -13.08 -14.71 2.12
CA TRP A 124 -12.08 -13.97 1.36
C TRP A 124 -12.41 -13.92 -0.15
N GLN A 125 -13.19 -14.87 -0.67
CA GLN A 125 -13.71 -14.87 -2.03
C GLN A 125 -14.68 -13.71 -2.26
N PHE A 126 -15.51 -13.40 -1.28
CA PHE A 126 -16.39 -12.22 -1.31
C PHE A 126 -15.54 -10.93 -1.36
N ALA A 127 -14.56 -10.82 -0.47
CA ALA A 127 -13.65 -9.66 -0.44
C ALA A 127 -12.88 -9.50 -1.76
N LEU A 128 -12.41 -10.61 -2.34
CA LEU A 128 -11.72 -10.62 -3.64
C LEU A 128 -12.66 -10.17 -4.78
N THR A 129 -13.94 -10.56 -4.72
CA THR A 129 -14.96 -10.10 -5.67
C THR A 129 -15.19 -8.59 -5.54
N ALA A 130 -15.22 -8.06 -4.30
CA ALA A 130 -15.33 -6.62 -4.07
C ALA A 130 -14.14 -5.84 -4.68
N VAL A 131 -12.91 -6.34 -4.53
CA VAL A 131 -11.71 -5.76 -5.15
C VAL A 131 -11.78 -5.79 -6.68
N PHE A 132 -12.27 -6.90 -7.25
CA PHE A 132 -12.44 -6.99 -8.70
C PHE A 132 -13.46 -5.98 -9.24
N LEU A 133 -14.61 -5.85 -8.58
CA LEU A 133 -15.64 -4.87 -8.94
C LEU A 133 -15.16 -3.43 -8.76
N GLU A 134 -14.42 -3.16 -7.68
CA GLU A 134 -13.75 -1.88 -7.46
C GLU A 134 -12.84 -1.53 -8.64
N GLY A 135 -11.95 -2.44 -9.04
CA GLY A 135 -11.04 -2.24 -10.17
C GLY A 135 -11.76 -1.92 -11.47
N LEU A 136 -12.87 -2.64 -11.78
CA LEU A 136 -13.70 -2.36 -12.96
C LEU A 136 -14.36 -0.96 -12.91
N LEU A 137 -14.91 -0.59 -11.75
CA LEU A 137 -15.48 0.75 -11.55
C LEU A 137 -14.41 1.83 -11.64
N PHE A 138 -13.20 1.54 -11.17
CA PHE A 138 -12.08 2.46 -11.25
C PHE A 138 -11.63 2.71 -12.69
N ILE A 139 -11.60 1.67 -13.53
CA ILE A 139 -11.37 1.80 -14.98
C ILE A 139 -12.45 2.70 -15.60
N LEU A 140 -13.72 2.42 -15.29
CA LEU A 140 -14.85 3.19 -15.81
C LEU A 140 -14.77 4.67 -15.40
N PHE A 141 -14.46 4.96 -14.14
CA PHE A 141 -14.33 6.32 -13.63
C PHE A 141 -13.12 7.06 -14.22
N THR A 142 -12.03 6.33 -14.50
CA THR A 142 -10.86 6.91 -15.14
C THR A 142 -11.13 7.27 -16.60
N ILE A 143 -11.84 6.40 -17.35
CA ILE A 143 -12.22 6.66 -18.76
C ILE A 143 -13.21 7.83 -18.86
N THR A 144 -14.19 7.89 -17.97
CA THR A 144 -15.24 8.94 -17.99
C THR A 144 -14.78 10.28 -17.40
N GLY A 145 -13.61 10.33 -16.78
CA GLY A 145 -13.12 11.52 -16.07
C GLY A 145 -13.89 11.84 -14.78
N LEU A 146 -14.75 10.93 -14.33
CA LEU A 146 -15.57 11.11 -13.12
C LEU A 146 -14.70 11.10 -11.87
N ARG A 147 -13.59 10.36 -11.88
CA ARG A 147 -12.62 10.28 -10.77
C ARG A 147 -12.17 11.65 -10.28
N GLN A 148 -11.76 12.53 -11.20
CA GLN A 148 -11.29 13.89 -10.84
C GLN A 148 -12.41 14.69 -10.17
N LYS A 149 -13.64 14.62 -10.70
CA LYS A 149 -14.79 15.33 -10.12
C LYS A 149 -15.12 14.83 -8.72
N LEU A 150 -15.00 13.53 -8.45
CA LEU A 150 -15.26 12.96 -7.13
C LEU A 150 -14.22 13.43 -6.10
N VAL A 151 -12.94 13.46 -6.49
CA VAL A 151 -11.85 13.97 -5.63
C VAL A 151 -12.09 15.43 -5.24
N ASP A 152 -12.47 16.25 -6.21
CA ASP A 152 -12.69 17.69 -5.98
C ASP A 152 -13.87 17.97 -5.03
N THR A 153 -14.76 16.99 -4.79
CA THR A 153 -15.90 17.12 -3.87
C THR A 153 -15.56 16.85 -2.41
N VAL A 154 -14.42 16.19 -2.13
CA VAL A 154 -14.00 15.86 -0.77
C VAL A 154 -13.06 16.94 -0.24
N PRO A 155 -13.28 17.48 0.96
CA PRO A 155 -12.37 18.45 1.55
C PRO A 155 -10.95 17.88 1.69
N SER A 156 -9.94 18.62 1.22
CA SER A 156 -8.53 18.19 1.23
C SER A 156 -8.03 17.78 2.63
N VAL A 157 -8.58 18.42 3.67
CA VAL A 157 -8.27 18.09 5.07
C VAL A 157 -8.69 16.65 5.44
N MET A 158 -9.83 16.16 4.90
CA MET A 158 -10.28 14.80 5.16
C MET A 158 -9.35 13.76 4.53
N HIS A 159 -8.68 14.04 3.40
CA HIS A 159 -7.68 13.15 2.82
C HIS A 159 -6.51 12.92 3.78
N HIS A 160 -6.04 13.99 4.45
CA HIS A 160 -4.97 13.87 5.45
C HIS A 160 -5.42 13.09 6.69
N ALA A 161 -6.68 13.28 7.12
CA ALA A 161 -7.25 12.54 8.23
C ALA A 161 -7.40 11.05 7.91
N ILE A 162 -7.89 10.71 6.73
CA ILE A 162 -8.01 9.31 6.28
C ILE A 162 -6.64 8.63 6.27
N SER A 163 -5.64 9.23 5.63
CA SER A 163 -4.28 8.68 5.59
C SER A 163 -3.68 8.51 6.99
N ALA A 164 -3.85 9.51 7.86
CA ALA A 164 -3.35 9.45 9.24
C ALA A 164 -4.08 8.38 10.08
N GLY A 165 -5.39 8.24 9.90
CA GLY A 165 -6.20 7.21 10.56
C GLY A 165 -5.80 5.79 10.14
N ILE A 166 -5.61 5.57 8.84
CA ILE A 166 -5.08 4.29 8.31
C ILE A 166 -3.70 4.01 8.91
N GLY A 167 -2.83 5.02 8.98
CA GLY A 167 -1.51 4.88 9.59
C GLY A 167 -1.57 4.45 11.06
N LEU A 168 -2.43 5.09 11.86
CA LEU A 168 -2.62 4.74 13.26
C LEU A 168 -3.23 3.34 13.40
N PHE A 169 -4.16 2.96 12.53
CA PHE A 169 -4.74 1.63 12.49
C PHE A 169 -3.70 0.54 12.15
N LEU A 170 -2.83 0.77 11.16
CA LEU A 170 -1.73 -0.15 10.84
C LEU A 170 -0.74 -0.30 12.00
N ALA A 171 -0.41 0.80 12.70
CA ALA A 171 0.44 0.74 13.87
C ALA A 171 -0.21 -0.09 14.99
N PHE A 172 -1.51 0.09 15.23
CA PHE A 172 -2.28 -0.71 16.18
C PHE A 172 -2.27 -2.20 15.79
N LEU A 173 -2.54 -2.54 14.53
CA LEU A 173 -2.48 -3.93 14.05
C LEU A 173 -1.08 -4.52 14.18
N GLY A 174 -0.03 -3.76 13.89
CA GLY A 174 1.35 -4.19 14.10
C GLY A 174 1.65 -4.51 15.56
N LEU A 175 1.24 -3.67 16.49
CA LEU A 175 1.41 -3.92 17.92
C LEU A 175 0.60 -5.15 18.39
N LYS A 176 -0.61 -5.36 17.84
CA LYS A 176 -1.46 -6.51 18.16
C LYS A 176 -0.86 -7.81 17.60
N SER A 177 -0.50 -7.86 16.32
CA SER A 177 0.07 -9.06 15.68
C SER A 177 1.45 -9.42 16.25
N GLY A 178 2.20 -8.41 16.71
CA GLY A 178 3.47 -8.59 17.42
C GLY A 178 3.33 -9.01 18.87
N GLY A 179 2.10 -9.09 19.40
CA GLY A 179 1.81 -9.47 20.80
C GLY A 179 2.16 -8.40 21.83
N VAL A 180 2.56 -7.18 21.40
CA VAL A 180 2.89 -6.07 22.30
C VAL A 180 1.65 -5.56 23.02
N ILE A 181 0.51 -5.55 22.34
CA ILE A 181 -0.82 -5.32 22.93
C ILE A 181 -1.69 -6.54 22.72
N VAL A 182 -2.49 -6.88 23.72
CA VAL A 182 -3.38 -8.05 23.72
C VAL A 182 -4.77 -7.65 24.21
N ASP A 183 -5.76 -8.49 23.88
CA ASP A 183 -7.13 -8.28 24.29
C ASP A 183 -7.25 -8.44 25.82
N ASN A 184 -8.05 -7.59 26.46
CA ASN A 184 -8.33 -7.64 27.90
C ASN A 184 -9.83 -7.36 28.14
N PRO A 185 -10.54 -8.26 28.85
CA PRO A 185 -11.99 -8.10 29.07
C PRO A 185 -12.37 -6.84 29.85
N ALA A 186 -11.48 -6.32 30.71
CA ALA A 186 -11.76 -5.15 31.57
C ALA A 186 -11.44 -3.82 30.89
N THR A 187 -10.36 -3.76 30.09
CA THR A 187 -9.83 -2.53 29.49
C THR A 187 -9.86 -2.56 27.96
N LEU A 188 -10.45 -3.59 27.36
CA LEU A 188 -10.46 -3.95 25.96
C LEU A 188 -9.08 -4.36 25.42
N ILE A 189 -8.04 -3.62 25.75
CA ILE A 189 -6.64 -3.89 25.39
C ILE A 189 -5.72 -3.63 26.58
N THR A 190 -4.62 -4.39 26.66
CA THR A 190 -3.56 -4.20 27.65
C THR A 190 -2.20 -4.54 27.05
N LEU A 191 -1.13 -4.20 27.78
CA LEU A 191 0.23 -4.60 27.40
C LEU A 191 0.36 -6.12 27.49
N GLY A 192 0.93 -6.74 26.45
CA GLY A 192 1.23 -8.16 26.43
C GLY A 192 2.40 -8.54 27.34
N ASP A 193 2.64 -9.83 27.47
CA ASP A 193 3.76 -10.34 28.27
C ASP A 193 5.10 -10.11 27.55
N LEU A 194 5.85 -9.13 28.02
CA LEU A 194 7.14 -8.73 27.46
C LEU A 194 8.24 -9.80 27.64
N SER A 195 8.01 -10.81 28.48
CA SER A 195 8.97 -11.90 28.69
C SER A 195 8.92 -12.98 27.61
N THR A 196 7.87 -12.98 26.78
CA THR A 196 7.73 -13.95 25.70
C THR A 196 8.74 -13.67 24.57
N PRO A 197 9.40 -14.72 24.00
CA PRO A 197 10.37 -14.54 22.92
C PRO A 197 9.80 -13.80 21.70
N GLY A 198 8.51 -14.03 21.38
CA GLY A 198 7.84 -13.37 20.27
C GLY A 198 7.71 -11.86 20.46
N VAL A 199 7.24 -11.41 21.61
CA VAL A 199 7.11 -9.97 21.94
C VAL A 199 8.48 -9.30 21.99
N GLY A 200 9.47 -9.98 22.61
CA GLY A 200 10.86 -9.53 22.62
C GLY A 200 11.40 -9.34 21.20
N LEU A 201 11.13 -10.28 20.30
CA LEU A 201 11.53 -10.19 18.88
C LEU A 201 10.87 -9.01 18.17
N THR A 202 9.59 -8.72 18.44
CA THR A 202 8.89 -7.55 17.87
C THR A 202 9.56 -6.25 18.32
N ILE A 203 9.88 -6.11 19.61
CA ILE A 203 10.54 -4.91 20.16
C ILE A 203 11.93 -4.74 19.56
N ILE A 204 12.72 -5.82 19.49
CA ILE A 204 14.04 -5.81 18.86
C ILE A 204 13.93 -5.40 17.40
N GLY A 205 12.95 -5.95 16.66
CA GLY A 205 12.69 -5.60 15.25
C GLY A 205 12.33 -4.12 15.08
N LEU A 206 11.50 -3.59 15.98
CA LEU A 206 11.14 -2.17 15.99
C LEU A 206 12.37 -1.27 16.20
N ILE A 207 13.24 -1.63 17.15
CA ILE A 207 14.48 -0.87 17.43
C ILE A 207 15.44 -0.95 16.24
N ILE A 208 15.70 -2.15 15.70
CA ILE A 208 16.61 -2.35 14.56
C ILE A 208 16.13 -1.51 13.37
N THR A 209 14.85 -1.65 13.00
CA THR A 209 14.29 -0.94 11.83
C THR A 209 14.29 0.57 12.05
N SER A 210 13.97 1.04 13.27
CA SER A 210 14.02 2.47 13.61
C SER A 210 15.43 3.05 13.48
N VAL A 211 16.45 2.33 13.97
CA VAL A 211 17.86 2.77 13.83
C VAL A 211 18.27 2.84 12.37
N LEU A 212 17.87 1.87 11.54
CA LEU A 212 18.15 1.88 10.10
C LEU A 212 17.47 3.07 9.39
N LEU A 213 16.22 3.39 9.78
CA LEU A 213 15.49 4.57 9.27
C LEU A 213 16.18 5.89 9.65
N VAL A 214 16.55 6.05 10.92
CA VAL A 214 17.26 7.25 11.40
C VAL A 214 18.60 7.45 10.68
N LYS A 215 19.29 6.35 10.36
CA LYS A 215 20.53 6.37 9.57
C LYS A 215 20.30 6.55 8.06
N ASN A 216 19.06 6.73 7.61
CA ASN A 216 18.68 6.85 6.20
C ASN A 216 19.20 5.70 5.32
N VAL A 217 19.21 4.47 5.83
CA VAL A 217 19.63 3.28 5.08
C VAL A 217 18.57 2.96 4.02
N SER A 218 18.97 2.94 2.76
CA SER A 218 18.08 2.50 1.68
C SER A 218 17.63 1.05 1.92
N GLY A 219 16.30 0.79 1.90
CA GLY A 219 15.75 -0.53 2.20
C GLY A 219 15.70 -0.86 3.70
N ALA A 220 15.66 0.14 4.59
CA ALA A 220 15.62 -0.04 6.04
C ALA A 220 14.53 -1.03 6.49
N PHE A 221 13.36 -1.02 5.88
CA PHE A 221 12.26 -1.94 6.19
C PHE A 221 12.60 -3.38 5.85
N LEU A 222 13.08 -3.64 4.62
CA LEU A 222 13.48 -4.99 4.23
C LEU A 222 14.64 -5.52 5.07
N LEU A 223 15.68 -4.70 5.27
CA LEU A 223 16.82 -5.07 6.12
C LEU A 223 16.39 -5.28 7.57
N GLY A 224 15.49 -4.44 8.08
CA GLY A 224 14.92 -4.57 9.42
C GLY A 224 14.21 -5.90 9.61
N ILE A 225 13.33 -6.28 8.68
CA ILE A 225 12.64 -7.57 8.70
C ILE A 225 13.63 -8.74 8.66
N LEU A 226 14.58 -8.71 7.72
CA LEU A 226 15.55 -9.80 7.56
C LEU A 226 16.46 -9.96 8.78
N LEU A 227 16.95 -8.85 9.33
CA LEU A 227 17.77 -8.88 10.55
C LEU A 227 16.96 -9.38 11.74
N THR A 228 15.69 -8.95 11.87
CA THR A 228 14.80 -9.43 12.93
C THR A 228 14.52 -10.92 12.79
N ALA A 229 14.24 -11.40 11.56
CA ALA A 229 14.07 -12.82 11.30
C ALA A 229 15.31 -13.63 11.64
N LEU A 230 16.53 -13.12 11.33
CA LEU A 230 17.79 -13.74 11.72
C LEU A 230 17.96 -13.84 13.23
N VAL A 231 17.61 -12.78 13.98
CA VAL A 231 17.61 -12.80 15.45
C VAL A 231 16.57 -13.78 16.00
N GLY A 232 15.48 -13.98 15.27
CA GLY A 232 14.42 -14.95 15.62
C GLY A 232 14.86 -16.42 15.53
N ILE A 233 15.92 -16.75 14.76
CA ILE A 233 16.41 -18.14 14.63
C ILE A 233 16.88 -18.69 15.97
N PRO A 234 17.83 -18.08 16.69
CA PRO A 234 18.27 -18.57 18.01
C PRO A 234 17.18 -18.52 19.09
N LEU A 235 16.15 -17.67 18.89
CA LEU A 235 14.99 -17.58 19.79
C LEU A 235 13.93 -18.66 19.52
N GLY A 236 14.12 -19.51 18.50
CA GLY A 236 13.16 -20.53 18.09
C GLY A 236 11.86 -20.00 17.46
N VAL A 237 11.81 -18.73 17.09
CA VAL A 237 10.64 -18.07 16.50
C VAL A 237 10.67 -18.17 14.96
N THR A 238 11.87 -18.23 14.36
CA THR A 238 12.06 -18.29 12.90
C THR A 238 12.64 -19.64 12.50
N SER A 239 12.04 -20.31 11.53
CA SER A 239 12.57 -21.54 10.92
C SER A 239 13.19 -21.25 9.56
N PHE A 240 14.43 -21.73 9.32
CA PHE A 240 15.10 -21.54 8.05
C PHE A 240 14.75 -22.67 7.07
N ASN A 241 14.08 -22.36 5.95
CA ASN A 241 13.59 -23.33 4.95
C ASN A 241 14.29 -23.21 3.59
N GLY A 242 15.46 -22.57 3.54
CA GLY A 242 16.20 -22.37 2.29
C GLY A 242 16.17 -20.94 1.78
N ILE A 243 16.83 -20.69 0.65
CA ILE A 243 16.99 -19.34 0.09
C ILE A 243 16.26 -19.21 -1.24
N VAL A 244 16.32 -20.23 -2.10
CA VAL A 244 15.82 -20.19 -3.48
C VAL A 244 14.91 -21.38 -3.73
N SER A 245 13.76 -21.13 -4.37
CA SER A 245 12.85 -22.15 -4.87
C SER A 245 12.12 -21.64 -6.13
N MET A 246 11.40 -22.54 -6.79
CA MET A 246 10.38 -22.11 -7.76
C MET A 246 9.27 -21.36 -7.03
N PRO A 247 8.67 -20.32 -7.66
CA PRO A 247 7.54 -19.61 -7.07
C PRO A 247 6.39 -20.56 -6.71
N PRO A 248 5.78 -20.43 -5.53
CA PRO A 248 4.60 -21.20 -5.15
C PRO A 248 3.44 -21.02 -6.15
N SER A 249 2.63 -22.08 -6.32
CA SER A 249 1.48 -22.05 -7.24
C SER A 249 0.39 -21.09 -6.76
N ILE A 250 -0.16 -20.31 -7.68
CA ILE A 250 -1.30 -19.41 -7.43
C ILE A 250 -2.67 -20.10 -7.56
N ALA A 251 -2.68 -21.37 -8.01
CA ALA A 251 -3.92 -22.11 -8.31
C ALA A 251 -4.96 -22.08 -7.17
N PRO A 252 -4.60 -22.13 -5.87
CA PRO A 252 -5.58 -22.12 -4.78
C PRO A 252 -6.42 -20.84 -4.70
N ILE A 253 -5.89 -19.70 -5.19
CA ILE A 253 -6.53 -18.38 -5.06
C ILE A 253 -6.84 -17.70 -6.40
N PHE A 254 -6.49 -18.36 -7.52
CA PHE A 254 -6.69 -17.81 -8.86
C PHE A 254 -8.16 -17.82 -9.25
N MET A 255 -8.73 -16.65 -9.64
CA MET A 255 -10.12 -16.48 -10.12
C MET A 255 -11.19 -16.99 -9.12
N GLN A 256 -10.91 -17.01 -7.83
CA GLN A 256 -11.82 -17.50 -6.80
C GLN A 256 -12.80 -16.40 -6.38
N PHE A 257 -13.76 -16.10 -7.25
CA PHE A 257 -14.78 -15.09 -7.00
C PHE A 257 -16.10 -15.71 -6.47
N GLN A 258 -16.75 -14.97 -5.57
CA GLN A 258 -18.09 -15.33 -5.07
C GLN A 258 -19.14 -14.38 -5.66
N TRP A 259 -19.87 -14.84 -6.65
CA TRP A 259 -20.86 -14.03 -7.39
C TRP A 259 -22.24 -13.99 -6.76
N GLY A 260 -22.56 -14.90 -5.83
CA GLY A 260 -23.90 -15.06 -5.27
C GLY A 260 -24.43 -13.82 -4.52
N GLU A 261 -23.54 -13.01 -3.97
CA GLU A 261 -23.88 -11.83 -3.16
C GLU A 261 -23.53 -10.50 -3.81
N ILE A 262 -23.31 -10.49 -5.14
CA ILE A 262 -22.88 -9.31 -5.89
C ILE A 262 -23.84 -8.11 -5.77
N LEU A 263 -25.14 -8.37 -5.60
CA LEU A 263 -26.18 -7.36 -5.45
C LEU A 263 -26.51 -7.05 -3.99
N SER A 264 -25.77 -7.59 -3.03
CA SER A 264 -25.99 -7.30 -1.61
C SER A 264 -25.59 -5.85 -1.28
N ILE A 265 -26.25 -5.29 -0.27
CA ILE A 265 -25.90 -3.94 0.25
C ILE A 265 -24.47 -3.97 0.78
N ASP A 266 -24.06 -5.05 1.42
CA ASP A 266 -22.70 -5.17 1.97
C ASP A 266 -21.63 -5.21 0.87
N MET A 267 -21.89 -5.89 -0.26
CA MET A 267 -20.99 -5.84 -1.43
C MET A 267 -20.86 -4.41 -1.95
N PHE A 268 -21.96 -3.70 -2.11
CA PHE A 268 -21.95 -2.31 -2.55
C PHE A 268 -21.14 -1.43 -1.57
N ILE A 269 -21.35 -1.60 -0.27
CA ILE A 269 -20.63 -0.91 0.78
C ILE A 269 -19.12 -1.18 0.70
N CYS A 270 -18.73 -2.45 0.59
CA CYS A 270 -17.32 -2.82 0.50
C CYS A 270 -16.65 -2.25 -0.76
N VAL A 271 -17.31 -2.36 -1.91
CA VAL A 271 -16.79 -1.82 -3.19
C VAL A 271 -16.61 -0.30 -3.13
N VAL A 272 -17.62 0.41 -2.61
CA VAL A 272 -17.55 1.87 -2.48
C VAL A 272 -16.45 2.29 -1.51
N THR A 273 -16.31 1.60 -0.37
CA THR A 273 -15.25 1.90 0.60
C THR A 273 -13.86 1.65 0.04
N LEU A 274 -13.64 0.53 -0.64
CA LEU A 274 -12.38 0.23 -1.33
C LEU A 274 -12.06 1.31 -2.36
N LEU A 275 -13.02 1.61 -3.24
CA LEU A 275 -12.88 2.62 -4.30
C LEU A 275 -12.45 3.98 -3.76
N PHE A 276 -13.09 4.46 -2.69
CA PHE A 276 -12.73 5.75 -2.11
C PHE A 276 -11.40 5.72 -1.40
N THR A 277 -11.13 4.68 -0.63
CA THR A 277 -9.88 4.55 0.09
C THR A 277 -8.70 4.48 -0.88
N ASP A 278 -8.79 3.67 -1.94
CA ASP A 278 -7.76 3.57 -2.98
C ASP A 278 -7.60 4.88 -3.75
N MET A 279 -8.70 5.50 -4.12
CA MET A 279 -8.67 6.78 -4.83
C MET A 279 -7.90 7.85 -4.05
N PHE A 280 -8.13 7.96 -2.74
CA PHE A 280 -7.45 8.95 -1.89
C PHE A 280 -5.99 8.59 -1.64
N ASP A 281 -5.69 7.31 -1.46
CA ASP A 281 -4.32 6.84 -1.25
C ASP A 281 -3.45 7.10 -2.49
N THR A 282 -3.91 6.67 -3.66
CA THR A 282 -3.19 6.87 -4.93
C THR A 282 -3.02 8.35 -5.27
N ILE A 283 -4.08 9.18 -5.12
CA ILE A 283 -3.99 10.62 -5.43
C ILE A 283 -3.03 11.30 -4.47
N GLY A 284 -3.17 11.03 -3.16
CA GLY A 284 -2.29 11.58 -2.14
C GLY A 284 -0.83 11.25 -2.38
N THR A 285 -0.56 9.99 -2.72
CA THR A 285 0.79 9.49 -3.02
C THR A 285 1.35 10.10 -4.30
N VAL A 286 0.61 10.04 -5.41
CA VAL A 286 1.07 10.55 -6.71
C VAL A 286 1.35 12.06 -6.63
N ILE A 287 0.44 12.84 -6.04
CA ILE A 287 0.61 14.29 -5.88
C ILE A 287 1.79 14.58 -4.93
N GLY A 288 1.80 13.95 -3.75
CA GLY A 288 2.82 14.22 -2.74
C GLY A 288 4.24 13.88 -3.19
N VAL A 289 4.40 12.75 -3.89
CA VAL A 289 5.68 12.32 -4.44
C VAL A 289 6.09 13.19 -5.63
N SER A 290 5.16 13.52 -6.55
CA SER A 290 5.43 14.38 -7.70
C SER A 290 5.84 15.79 -7.31
N GLN A 291 5.21 16.37 -6.28
CA GLN A 291 5.58 17.69 -5.75
C GLN A 291 7.01 17.69 -5.20
N ARG A 292 7.37 16.70 -4.38
CA ARG A 292 8.74 16.55 -3.85
C ARG A 292 9.78 16.30 -4.94
N ALA A 293 9.37 15.68 -6.04
CA ALA A 293 10.21 15.35 -7.18
C ALA A 293 10.40 16.49 -8.17
N GLY A 294 9.68 17.61 -8.02
CA GLY A 294 9.66 18.68 -9.01
C GLY A 294 9.06 18.24 -10.36
N MET A 295 8.12 17.28 -10.34
CA MET A 295 7.45 16.75 -11.54
C MET A 295 6.10 17.41 -11.81
N VAL A 296 5.81 18.49 -11.09
CA VAL A 296 4.59 19.28 -11.21
C VAL A 296 4.90 20.50 -12.09
N ASP A 297 4.05 20.78 -13.07
CA ASP A 297 4.18 21.98 -13.92
C ASP A 297 3.78 23.26 -13.17
N GLU A 298 4.00 24.43 -13.79
CA GLU A 298 3.67 25.75 -13.22
C GLU A 298 2.16 25.90 -12.91
N LYS A 299 1.31 25.07 -13.51
CA LYS A 299 -0.15 25.07 -13.29
C LYS A 299 -0.60 24.04 -12.23
N GLY A 300 0.35 23.34 -11.62
CA GLY A 300 0.04 22.30 -10.63
C GLY A 300 -0.32 20.92 -11.22
N ASN A 301 -0.18 20.72 -12.54
CA ASN A 301 -0.51 19.44 -13.18
C ASN A 301 0.69 18.48 -13.17
N ILE A 302 0.38 17.19 -13.04
CA ILE A 302 1.36 16.10 -13.14
C ILE A 302 1.24 15.48 -14.53
N ARG A 303 2.37 15.36 -15.23
CA ARG A 303 2.41 14.72 -16.54
C ARG A 303 1.86 13.29 -16.45
N ASN A 304 0.98 12.92 -17.39
CA ASN A 304 0.41 11.56 -17.52
C ASN A 304 -0.35 11.05 -16.27
N MET A 305 -0.87 11.90 -15.39
CA MET A 305 -1.59 11.50 -14.17
C MET A 305 -2.75 10.55 -14.46
N ASN A 306 -3.57 10.82 -15.50
CA ASN A 306 -4.69 9.94 -15.88
C ASN A 306 -4.21 8.54 -16.32
N LYS A 307 -3.01 8.46 -16.92
CA LYS A 307 -2.42 7.16 -17.29
C LYS A 307 -1.89 6.41 -16.06
N ALA A 308 -1.39 7.13 -15.06
CA ALA A 308 -1.01 6.52 -13.78
C ALA A 308 -2.24 5.92 -13.09
N PHE A 309 -3.35 6.64 -13.07
CA PHE A 309 -4.61 6.15 -12.53
C PHE A 309 -5.18 4.95 -13.29
N MET A 310 -5.00 4.91 -14.60
CA MET A 310 -5.39 3.76 -15.40
C MET A 310 -4.49 2.54 -15.11
N ALA A 311 -3.19 2.75 -14.90
CA ALA A 311 -2.26 1.67 -14.51
C ALA A 311 -2.65 1.05 -13.16
N ASP A 312 -3.06 1.88 -12.21
CA ASP A 312 -3.58 1.51 -10.91
C ASP A 312 -4.86 0.67 -11.03
N ALA A 313 -5.86 1.17 -11.73
CA ALA A 313 -7.15 0.50 -11.95
C ALA A 313 -7.01 -0.87 -12.65
N ILE A 314 -6.18 -0.94 -13.71
CA ILE A 314 -5.91 -2.20 -14.41
C ILE A 314 -5.10 -3.14 -13.50
N GLY A 315 -4.14 -2.60 -12.74
CA GLY A 315 -3.35 -3.35 -11.76
C GLY A 315 -4.22 -4.01 -10.70
N THR A 316 -5.19 -3.27 -10.14
CA THR A 316 -6.17 -3.77 -9.16
C THR A 316 -7.05 -4.86 -9.77
N THR A 317 -7.61 -4.62 -10.97
CA THR A 317 -8.48 -5.61 -11.64
C THR A 317 -7.74 -6.93 -11.92
N LEU A 318 -6.55 -6.85 -12.53
CA LEU A 318 -5.74 -8.04 -12.83
C LEU A 318 -5.18 -8.66 -11.55
N GLY A 319 -4.83 -7.83 -10.54
CA GLY A 319 -4.42 -8.29 -9.22
C GLY A 319 -5.50 -9.15 -8.56
N ALA A 320 -6.74 -8.69 -8.55
CA ALA A 320 -7.87 -9.46 -8.03
C ALA A 320 -8.07 -10.79 -8.77
N MET A 321 -7.91 -10.82 -10.10
CA MET A 321 -8.02 -12.07 -10.88
C MET A 321 -6.99 -13.10 -10.49
N ILE A 322 -5.78 -12.70 -10.16
CA ILE A 322 -4.72 -13.61 -9.71
C ILE A 322 -4.78 -13.92 -8.21
N GLY A 323 -5.71 -13.31 -7.44
CA GLY A 323 -5.90 -13.57 -6.02
C GLY A 323 -5.16 -12.59 -5.11
N SER A 324 -4.87 -11.36 -5.57
CA SER A 324 -4.31 -10.28 -4.77
C SER A 324 -5.36 -9.25 -4.40
N SER A 325 -5.10 -8.47 -3.35
CA SER A 325 -5.91 -7.32 -2.95
C SER A 325 -5.70 -6.11 -3.86
N THR A 326 -6.38 -5.00 -3.58
CA THR A 326 -6.27 -3.73 -4.31
C THR A 326 -4.82 -3.26 -4.41
N VAL A 327 -4.40 -2.94 -5.62
CA VAL A 327 -3.06 -2.43 -5.94
C VAL A 327 -3.10 -0.91 -5.96
N THR A 328 -2.11 -0.25 -5.36
CA THR A 328 -2.01 1.21 -5.29
C THR A 328 -0.59 1.70 -5.54
N THR A 329 -0.43 2.99 -5.79
CA THR A 329 0.89 3.63 -5.96
C THR A 329 1.55 3.84 -4.60
N PHE A 330 2.82 3.42 -4.46
CA PHE A 330 3.55 3.48 -3.20
C PHE A 330 4.37 4.76 -3.03
N VAL A 331 4.30 5.36 -1.83
CA VAL A 331 5.04 6.57 -1.44
C VAL A 331 6.56 6.35 -1.42
N GLU A 332 7.00 5.11 -1.25
CA GLU A 332 8.41 4.70 -1.31
C GLU A 332 9.05 4.98 -2.68
N SER A 333 8.26 5.17 -3.73
CA SER A 333 8.73 5.66 -5.03
C SER A 333 9.49 6.98 -4.91
N ALA A 334 9.19 7.79 -3.88
CA ALA A 334 9.93 9.02 -3.59
C ALA A 334 11.44 8.78 -3.35
N SER A 335 11.81 7.63 -2.79
CA SER A 335 13.21 7.28 -2.53
C SER A 335 14.00 7.08 -3.82
N GLY A 336 13.44 6.36 -4.79
CA GLY A 336 14.06 6.17 -6.10
C GLY A 336 14.09 7.45 -6.93
N ILE A 337 13.05 8.27 -6.82
CA ILE A 337 13.00 9.58 -7.46
C ILE A 337 14.08 10.51 -6.85
N SER A 338 14.28 10.48 -5.53
CA SER A 338 15.34 11.21 -4.85
C SER A 338 16.74 10.73 -5.27
N ALA A 339 16.88 9.44 -5.60
CA ALA A 339 18.10 8.86 -6.16
C ALA A 339 18.33 9.21 -7.64
N GLY A 340 17.39 9.91 -8.27
CA GLY A 340 17.52 10.46 -9.63
C GLY A 340 16.64 9.77 -10.69
N GLY A 341 15.74 8.88 -10.32
CA GLY A 341 14.74 8.28 -11.22
C GLY A 341 13.73 9.33 -11.67
N ARG A 342 13.38 9.33 -12.97
CA ARG A 342 12.47 10.34 -13.56
C ARG A 342 11.55 9.78 -14.63
N SER A 343 11.78 8.56 -15.08
CA SER A 343 11.04 7.94 -16.19
C SER A 343 10.52 6.55 -15.85
N GLY A 344 9.72 5.96 -16.74
CA GLY A 344 9.28 4.59 -16.63
C GLY A 344 10.40 3.54 -16.56
N LEU A 345 11.65 3.91 -16.92
CA LEU A 345 12.80 3.02 -16.80
C LEU A 345 13.13 2.71 -15.33
N THR A 346 12.92 3.67 -14.43
CA THR A 346 13.01 3.46 -12.97
C THR A 346 12.02 2.36 -12.52
N SER A 347 10.75 2.49 -12.91
CA SER A 347 9.71 1.51 -12.58
C SER A 347 10.00 0.16 -13.22
N PHE A 348 10.45 0.12 -14.47
CA PHE A 348 10.84 -1.12 -15.14
C PHE A 348 12.01 -1.84 -14.44
N THR A 349 12.97 -1.10 -13.91
CA THR A 349 14.06 -1.68 -13.11
C THR A 349 13.51 -2.35 -11.84
N ALA A 350 12.53 -1.73 -11.17
CA ALA A 350 11.87 -2.34 -10.02
C ALA A 350 11.09 -3.62 -10.43
N VAL A 351 10.43 -3.63 -11.60
CA VAL A 351 9.79 -4.85 -12.16
C VAL A 351 10.78 -6.00 -12.27
N ILE A 352 11.97 -5.76 -12.83
CA ILE A 352 13.01 -6.80 -12.92
C ILE A 352 13.38 -7.33 -11.54
N CYS A 353 13.48 -6.45 -10.54
CA CYS A 353 13.79 -6.87 -9.17
C CYS A 353 12.67 -7.72 -8.55
N PHE A 354 11.39 -7.38 -8.80
CA PHE A 354 10.25 -8.20 -8.35
C PHE A 354 10.23 -9.57 -9.04
N VAL A 355 10.53 -9.64 -10.33
CA VAL A 355 10.69 -10.94 -11.05
C VAL A 355 11.78 -11.79 -10.42
N LEU A 356 12.91 -11.19 -10.08
CA LEU A 356 13.98 -11.91 -9.38
C LEU A 356 13.55 -12.35 -7.98
N ALA A 357 12.81 -11.50 -7.25
CA ALA A 357 12.33 -11.80 -5.91
C ALA A 357 11.39 -13.00 -5.84
N LEU A 358 10.66 -13.32 -6.92
CA LEU A 358 9.81 -14.54 -7.01
C LEU A 358 10.57 -15.83 -6.69
N PHE A 359 11.84 -15.91 -7.06
CA PHE A 359 12.67 -17.09 -6.81
C PHE A 359 13.23 -17.15 -5.39
N PHE A 360 13.08 -16.10 -4.60
CA PHE A 360 13.48 -16.03 -3.20
C PHE A 360 12.33 -16.28 -2.23
N ALA A 361 11.26 -16.95 -2.69
CA ALA A 361 10.09 -17.25 -1.88
C ALA A 361 10.41 -17.83 -0.48
N PRO A 362 11.32 -18.85 -0.32
CA PRO A 362 11.63 -19.39 1.00
C PRO A 362 12.19 -18.35 1.96
N LEU A 363 12.97 -17.38 1.46
CA LEU A 363 13.56 -16.31 2.26
C LEU A 363 12.48 -15.36 2.82
N PHE A 364 11.45 -15.06 2.03
CA PHE A 364 10.34 -14.22 2.48
C PHE A 364 9.33 -14.99 3.35
N MET A 365 9.08 -16.27 3.02
CA MET A 365 8.15 -17.13 3.74
C MET A 365 8.65 -17.55 5.14
N MET A 366 9.96 -17.48 5.40
CA MET A 366 10.51 -17.76 6.73
C MET A 366 10.32 -16.59 7.73
N ILE A 367 9.89 -15.41 7.24
CA ILE A 367 9.75 -14.22 8.04
C ILE A 367 8.56 -14.37 9.01
N PRO A 368 8.80 -14.35 10.35
CA PRO A 368 7.73 -14.53 11.30
C PRO A 368 6.87 -13.26 11.41
N PRO A 369 5.58 -13.38 11.83
CA PRO A 369 4.69 -12.23 12.02
C PRO A 369 5.26 -11.13 12.93
N GLN A 370 6.08 -11.49 13.91
CA GLN A 370 6.75 -10.56 14.82
C GLN A 370 7.72 -9.62 14.09
N ALA A 371 8.40 -10.11 13.05
CA ALA A 371 9.30 -9.27 12.26
C ALA A 371 8.52 -8.32 11.33
N THR A 372 7.41 -8.76 10.74
CA THR A 372 6.54 -7.91 9.92
C THR A 372 5.77 -6.88 10.77
N ALA A 373 5.40 -7.24 12.00
CA ALA A 373 4.73 -6.38 12.96
C ALA A 373 5.50 -5.06 13.21
N SER A 374 6.83 -5.16 13.39
CA SER A 374 7.69 -3.99 13.60
C SER A 374 7.62 -3.01 12.42
N VAL A 375 7.56 -3.51 11.20
CA VAL A 375 7.46 -2.68 9.99
C VAL A 375 6.07 -2.07 9.85
N LEU A 376 4.99 -2.80 10.17
CA LEU A 376 3.64 -2.25 10.18
C LEU A 376 3.51 -1.02 11.09
N VAL A 377 4.11 -1.07 12.28
CA VAL A 377 4.14 0.08 13.21
C VAL A 377 4.83 1.29 12.57
N LEU A 378 5.98 1.09 11.92
CA LEU A 378 6.75 2.19 11.34
C LEU A 378 6.16 2.71 10.01
N VAL A 379 5.54 1.86 9.21
CA VAL A 379 4.73 2.28 8.04
C VAL A 379 3.54 3.10 8.53
N GLY A 380 2.86 2.65 9.60
CA GLY A 380 1.81 3.41 10.26
C GLY A 380 2.27 4.81 10.67
N LEU A 381 3.46 4.93 11.27
CA LEU A 381 4.07 6.23 11.59
C LEU A 381 4.24 7.12 10.36
N MET A 382 4.72 6.58 9.23
CA MET A 382 4.92 7.36 8.02
C MET A 382 3.61 7.89 7.44
N MET A 383 2.56 7.06 7.45
CA MET A 383 1.23 7.47 6.97
C MET A 383 0.57 8.50 7.91
N THR A 384 0.82 8.40 9.21
CA THR A 384 0.31 9.35 10.23
C THR A 384 0.93 10.74 10.10
N ALA A 385 2.06 10.90 9.42
CA ALA A 385 2.72 12.21 9.23
C ALA A 385 1.82 13.27 8.58
N GLY A 386 0.78 12.87 7.84
CA GLY A 386 -0.24 13.76 7.28
C GLY A 386 -1.04 14.56 8.32
N ILE A 387 -1.07 14.12 9.57
CA ILE A 387 -1.80 14.80 10.67
C ILE A 387 -1.29 16.23 10.92
N SER A 388 -0.02 16.50 10.64
CA SER A 388 0.58 17.85 10.77
C SER A 388 0.00 18.90 9.81
N ARG A 389 -0.74 18.46 8.78
CA ARG A 389 -1.41 19.35 7.81
C ARG A 389 -2.86 19.67 8.21
N ILE A 390 -3.34 19.09 9.31
CA ILE A 390 -4.67 19.38 9.85
C ILE A 390 -4.57 20.57 10.79
N ASP A 391 -5.34 21.62 10.49
CA ASP A 391 -5.46 22.79 11.37
C ASP A 391 -6.41 22.46 12.53
N PHE A 392 -5.84 22.12 13.69
CA PHE A 392 -6.59 21.82 14.91
C PHE A 392 -7.16 23.07 15.63
N THR A 393 -6.86 24.28 15.17
CA THR A 393 -7.45 25.51 15.72
C THR A 393 -8.85 25.77 15.15
N ASN A 394 -9.13 25.24 13.97
CA ASN A 394 -10.45 25.32 13.33
C ASN A 394 -11.30 24.09 13.69
N TYR A 395 -12.08 24.16 14.76
CA TYR A 395 -12.90 23.03 15.23
C TYR A 395 -13.91 22.50 14.20
N ARG A 396 -14.30 23.26 13.20
CA ARG A 396 -15.20 22.80 12.14
C ARG A 396 -14.60 21.66 11.33
N THR A 397 -13.30 21.70 11.10
CA THR A 397 -12.55 20.68 10.36
C THR A 397 -11.79 19.74 11.30
N ALA A 398 -11.29 20.25 12.42
CA ALA A 398 -10.51 19.49 13.38
C ALA A 398 -11.31 18.35 14.02
N VAL A 399 -12.57 18.59 14.45
CA VAL A 399 -13.39 17.56 15.10
C VAL A 399 -13.71 16.40 14.16
N PRO A 400 -14.18 16.58 12.91
CA PRO A 400 -14.37 15.48 11.97
C PRO A 400 -13.10 14.71 11.68
N CYS A 401 -11.98 15.41 11.48
CA CYS A 401 -10.69 14.78 11.24
C CYS A 401 -10.22 13.93 12.43
N PHE A 402 -10.37 14.47 13.64
CA PHE A 402 -10.03 13.76 14.86
C PHE A 402 -10.87 12.49 15.03
N ILE A 403 -12.20 12.58 14.86
CA ILE A 403 -13.10 11.41 14.90
C ILE A 403 -12.70 10.38 13.83
N CYS A 404 -12.42 10.80 12.59
CA CYS A 404 -11.97 9.93 11.53
C CYS A 404 -10.70 9.14 11.94
N VAL A 405 -9.70 9.84 12.48
CA VAL A 405 -8.40 9.26 12.84
C VAL A 405 -8.52 8.25 13.98
N ILE A 406 -9.23 8.59 15.07
CA ILE A 406 -9.28 7.74 16.25
C ILE A 406 -10.25 6.56 16.11
N MET A 407 -11.33 6.73 15.33
CA MET A 407 -12.32 5.65 15.21
C MET A 407 -11.82 4.47 14.37
N MET A 408 -10.84 4.64 13.50
CA MET A 408 -10.26 3.52 12.73
C MET A 408 -9.65 2.45 13.63
N PRO A 409 -8.67 2.75 14.51
CA PRO A 409 -8.12 1.73 15.41
C PRO A 409 -9.11 1.29 16.49
N PHE A 410 -9.96 2.17 17.02
CA PHE A 410 -10.87 1.81 18.10
C PHE A 410 -12.05 0.95 17.65
N THR A 411 -12.48 1.02 16.40
CA THR A 411 -13.52 0.16 15.85
C THR A 411 -12.96 -1.02 15.04
N ASN A 412 -11.63 -1.15 14.95
CA ASN A 412 -10.96 -2.12 14.06
C ASN A 412 -11.44 -2.01 12.60
N SER A 413 -11.84 -0.82 12.15
CA SER A 413 -12.45 -0.63 10.83
C SER A 413 -12.11 0.73 10.24
N ILE A 414 -11.45 0.72 9.08
CA ILE A 414 -11.18 1.93 8.28
C ILE A 414 -12.50 2.57 7.83
N ALA A 415 -13.48 1.73 7.40
CA ALA A 415 -14.78 2.19 6.95
C ALA A 415 -15.52 2.98 8.03
N ASN A 416 -15.57 2.46 9.27
CA ASN A 416 -16.22 3.15 10.37
C ASN A 416 -15.56 4.50 10.70
N GLY A 417 -14.23 4.57 10.62
CA GLY A 417 -13.51 5.83 10.83
C GLY A 417 -13.84 6.87 9.76
N ILE A 418 -13.81 6.48 8.48
CA ILE A 418 -14.19 7.36 7.37
C ILE A 418 -15.65 7.82 7.54
N LEU A 419 -16.55 6.88 7.77
CA LEU A 419 -17.97 7.12 7.93
C LEU A 419 -18.27 8.12 9.04
N LEU A 420 -17.78 7.86 10.25
CA LEU A 420 -18.04 8.73 11.41
C LEU A 420 -17.36 10.09 11.26
N GLY A 421 -16.20 10.16 10.61
CA GLY A 421 -15.56 11.42 10.26
C GLY A 421 -16.39 12.26 9.30
N PHE A 422 -16.90 11.68 8.23
CA PHE A 422 -17.77 12.38 7.27
C PHE A 422 -19.12 12.74 7.88
N LEU A 423 -19.76 11.85 8.65
CA LEU A 423 -20.99 12.14 9.36
C LEU A 423 -20.82 13.38 10.27
N THR A 424 -19.75 13.38 11.05
CA THR A 424 -19.43 14.51 11.94
C THR A 424 -19.19 15.79 11.14
N TYR A 425 -18.49 15.71 9.99
CA TYR A 425 -18.29 16.86 9.11
C TYR A 425 -19.60 17.45 8.62
N VAL A 426 -20.54 16.60 8.15
CA VAL A 426 -21.84 17.04 7.66
C VAL A 426 -22.69 17.65 8.79
N VAL A 427 -22.77 16.97 9.94
CA VAL A 427 -23.54 17.46 11.09
C VAL A 427 -23.05 18.84 11.54
N ILE A 428 -21.73 19.03 11.65
CA ILE A 428 -21.16 20.32 12.03
C ILE A 428 -21.43 21.39 10.95
N ALA A 429 -21.29 21.05 9.66
CA ALA A 429 -21.56 21.98 8.57
C ALA A 429 -23.03 22.45 8.54
N VAL A 430 -23.96 21.51 8.73
CA VAL A 430 -25.42 21.83 8.84
C VAL A 430 -25.70 22.68 10.07
N GLY A 431 -25.17 22.31 11.24
CA GLY A 431 -25.33 23.04 12.49
C GLY A 431 -24.78 24.47 12.44
N CYS A 432 -23.73 24.69 11.62
CA CYS A 432 -23.14 26.01 11.38
C CYS A 432 -23.84 26.80 10.23
N GLY A 433 -24.94 26.30 9.65
CA GLY A 433 -25.67 26.95 8.55
C GLY A 433 -24.94 26.95 7.21
N LYS A 434 -23.87 26.14 7.06
CA LYS A 434 -23.04 26.06 5.85
C LYS A 434 -23.33 24.82 5.01
N TRP A 435 -24.57 24.36 4.99
CA TRP A 435 -25.00 23.17 4.24
C TRP A 435 -24.79 23.29 2.72
N LYS A 436 -24.73 24.52 2.17
CA LYS A 436 -24.45 24.78 0.75
C LYS A 436 -22.99 24.48 0.34
N ASP A 437 -22.08 24.44 1.31
CA ASP A 437 -20.68 24.13 1.08
C ASP A 437 -20.43 22.60 0.98
N LEU A 438 -21.48 21.79 1.27
CA LEU A 438 -21.41 20.33 1.21
C LEU A 438 -21.50 19.85 -0.23
N GLY A 439 -20.48 19.16 -0.71
CA GLY A 439 -20.51 18.48 -2.01
C GLY A 439 -21.47 17.29 -2.01
N LEU A 440 -21.87 16.84 -3.20
CA LEU A 440 -22.75 15.68 -3.41
C LEU A 440 -22.26 14.43 -2.64
N MET A 441 -20.95 14.29 -2.48
CA MET A 441 -20.30 13.21 -1.78
C MET A 441 -20.61 13.15 -0.30
N SER A 442 -20.71 14.32 0.34
CA SER A 442 -21.09 14.41 1.76
C SER A 442 -22.49 13.85 2.01
N TYR A 443 -23.41 14.02 1.05
CA TYR A 443 -24.75 13.42 1.11
C TYR A 443 -24.76 11.93 0.78
N ALA A 444 -23.90 11.47 -0.13
CA ALA A 444 -23.75 10.03 -0.43
C ALA A 444 -23.22 9.26 0.79
N CYS A 445 -22.30 9.86 1.55
CA CYS A 445 -21.83 9.28 2.82
C CYS A 445 -22.94 9.21 3.88
N LEU A 446 -23.87 10.16 3.92
CA LEU A 446 -25.05 10.09 4.81
C LEU A 446 -26.00 8.93 4.45
N LEU A 447 -26.19 8.63 3.17
CA LEU A 447 -26.99 7.48 2.73
C LEU A 447 -26.34 6.15 3.12
N TYR A 448 -25.00 6.11 3.18
CA TYR A 448 -24.23 4.98 3.67
C TYR A 448 -24.37 4.77 5.19
N THR A 449 -24.70 5.82 5.98
CA THR A 449 -24.85 5.75 7.44
C THR A 449 -26.18 5.15 7.90
N SER A 450 -27.11 4.85 6.99
CA SER A 450 -28.35 4.20 7.39
C SER A 450 -28.02 2.82 7.98
N PRO A 451 -28.25 2.58 9.28
CA PRO A 451 -27.94 1.29 9.89
C PRO A 451 -28.73 0.21 9.16
N SER A 452 -28.01 -0.77 8.60
CA SER A 452 -28.66 -2.03 8.23
C SER A 452 -29.20 -2.62 9.53
N PRO A 453 -30.51 -2.84 9.67
CA PRO A 453 -31.02 -3.57 10.81
C PRO A 453 -30.57 -5.01 10.66
N ARG A 454 -29.53 -5.38 11.37
CA ARG A 454 -29.23 -6.76 11.71
C ARG A 454 -29.53 -6.91 13.17
N ASP A 455 -30.75 -7.42 13.43
CA ASP A 455 -31.10 -8.13 14.63
C ASP A 455 -30.35 -9.47 14.67
#